data_867cb6ba26b06acd796325b67474d3c7
#
_entry.id   867cb6ba26b06acd796325b67474d3c7
#
_cell.length_a   1.000
_cell.length_b   1.000
_cell.length_c   1.000
_cell.angle_alpha   90.00
_cell.angle_beta   90.00
_cell.angle_gamma   90.00
#
_symmetry.space_group_name_H-M   'P 1'
#
loop_
_entity.id
_entity.type
_entity.pdbx_description
1 polymer ?
#
loop_
_entity_poly.entity_id
_entity_poly.type
_entity_poly.pdbx_seq_one_letter_code
_entity_poly.pdbx_strand_id
1 'polypeptide(L)'
;MTGMKKIVNISILACLISFFFIGSFTSCKDEADLVLPRLFRPIGFNVSTNKTVATFSWAAVDSAVSYSLKVSNDSLNFNKLVIDTTLTSLSYVQELAGSTKFFARIYANAKDTTKNSRFNTLSFKTPAENIFSGYGTNTNTGKLYSAYMTDIKTLNVKWTPGAKVTNLTITSADGATSNSLVISSSEAAAGEKTISSLANSNWTIKIYNNAILRGTTTGLVEGDVVLKSGDDLPTAITNAIAGQVILLPAGAVFPMGTTTYRLGKSVKVRGLSFTNRPVICPSTGASATASPLGFVDASTIDYVRFENIDFTGYCANNTAGIKAGYLINNNTFAKVKSLSFTNCNLHNFGNTPMRVQGNKNQVVDTLSFNGCVINDIGFASTYAIVNSNSADFINTINFNNCTVYNFRGSLVSRTTQTLNSINVTNCTFNQGMQEAGTSVRFFIDTNNAAFTGSGINIKNCIIGSSGTMAGGIRFTSTIGKLLLANSYFTNDYKELAAYNGDDYSTTLIKGRLTAYSGASTALWNNPVTGDFSFKDATFVGKGVAGDLRW
;
A
#
# COMPACT_ATOMS: atom_id res chain seq x y z
N MET A 1 -98.29 -19.45 -10.54
CA MET A 1 -98.05 -19.65 -9.12
C MET A 1 -96.56 -19.31 -8.75
N THR A 2 -95.92 -18.33 -9.35
CA THR A 2 -94.48 -18.02 -9.15
C THR A 2 -94.21 -16.57 -8.66
N GLY A 3 -95.28 -15.77 -8.48
CA GLY A 3 -95.09 -14.37 -8.06
C GLY A 3 -95.20 -14.11 -6.54
N MET A 4 -95.89 -14.97 -5.77
CA MET A 4 -96.16 -14.77 -4.34
C MET A 4 -95.02 -15.19 -3.41
N LYS A 5 -94.13 -16.16 -3.82
CA LYS A 5 -93.00 -16.60 -2.99
C LYS A 5 -91.85 -15.64 -2.95
N LYS A 6 -91.66 -14.71 -3.98
CA LYS A 6 -90.61 -13.73 -3.96
C LYS A 6 -90.86 -12.51 -3.06
N ILE A 7 -92.15 -12.14 -2.85
CA ILE A 7 -92.52 -10.99 -1.99
C ILE A 7 -92.38 -11.32 -0.49
N VAL A 8 -92.69 -12.57 -0.09
CA VAL A 8 -92.56 -13.03 1.30
C VAL A 8 -91.07 -13.06 1.73
N ASN A 9 -90.15 -13.49 0.84
CA ASN A 9 -88.71 -13.53 1.13
C ASN A 9 -88.07 -12.15 1.22
N ILE A 10 -88.54 -11.14 0.48
CA ILE A 10 -88.06 -9.82 0.56
C ILE A 10 -88.50 -9.09 1.83
N SER A 11 -89.76 -9.35 2.27
CA SER A 11 -90.31 -8.81 3.53
C SER A 11 -89.62 -9.38 4.77
N ILE A 12 -89.26 -10.66 4.75
CA ILE A 12 -88.52 -11.32 5.87
C ILE A 12 -87.07 -10.80 5.90
N LEU A 13 -86.44 -10.63 4.73
CA LEU A 13 -85.10 -10.09 4.68
C LEU A 13 -85.05 -8.63 5.11
N ALA A 14 -86.05 -7.80 4.82
CA ALA A 14 -86.17 -6.42 5.26
C ALA A 14 -86.39 -6.33 6.77
N CYS A 15 -87.15 -7.21 7.37
CA CYS A 15 -87.34 -7.27 8.82
C CYS A 15 -86.10 -7.76 9.58
N LEU A 16 -85.31 -8.70 9.00
CA LEU A 16 -84.03 -9.13 9.56
C LEU A 16 -83.00 -8.07 9.52
N ILE A 17 -82.88 -7.27 8.43
CA ILE A 17 -81.98 -6.18 8.32
C ILE A 17 -82.34 -5.02 9.26
N SER A 18 -83.62 -4.75 9.48
CA SER A 18 -84.08 -3.75 10.45
C SER A 18 -83.80 -4.16 11.89
N PHE A 19 -83.85 -5.42 12.23
CA PHE A 19 -83.52 -5.93 13.58
C PHE A 19 -81.99 -5.88 13.85
N PHE A 20 -81.20 -6.02 12.82
CA PHE A 20 -79.72 -5.87 12.95
C PHE A 20 -79.30 -4.43 13.13
N PHE A 21 -80.04 -3.47 12.61
CA PHE A 21 -79.71 -2.02 12.75
C PHE A 21 -80.16 -1.43 14.09
N ILE A 22 -81.13 -2.05 14.78
CA ILE A 22 -81.61 -1.52 16.08
C ILE A 22 -80.75 -2.10 17.24
N GLY A 23 -80.03 -3.21 17.01
CA GLY A 23 -79.09 -3.75 17.99
C GLY A 23 -77.73 -3.05 18.12
N SER A 24 -77.43 -2.11 17.20
CA SER A 24 -76.10 -1.47 17.14
C SER A 24 -76.00 -0.15 17.92
N PHE A 25 -77.02 0.29 18.61
CA PHE A 25 -77.01 1.56 19.35
C PHE A 25 -77.10 1.41 20.87
N THR A 26 -76.77 0.23 21.42
CA THR A 26 -76.42 0.21 22.84
C THR A 26 -74.98 0.70 22.97
N SER A 27 -74.82 1.98 22.99
CA SER A 27 -73.60 2.60 23.44
C SER A 27 -73.37 2.19 24.88
N CYS A 28 -72.42 1.32 25.11
CA CYS A 28 -71.82 1.16 26.41
C CYS A 28 -71.27 2.53 26.84
N LYS A 29 -71.99 3.21 27.71
CA LYS A 29 -71.40 4.17 28.62
C LYS A 29 -70.76 3.38 29.76
N ASP A 30 -69.70 2.66 29.46
CA ASP A 30 -68.69 2.45 30.46
C ASP A 30 -67.84 3.74 30.44
N GLU A 31 -68.00 4.56 31.41
CA GLU A 31 -66.95 5.47 31.88
C GLU A 31 -65.84 4.53 32.40
N ALA A 32 -65.20 3.78 31.50
CA ALA A 32 -63.89 3.25 31.77
C ALA A 32 -63.05 4.47 32.09
N ASP A 33 -62.55 4.55 33.29
CA ASP A 33 -61.47 5.45 33.69
C ASP A 33 -60.52 5.55 32.50
N LEU A 34 -60.44 6.72 31.87
CA LEU A 34 -59.49 7.01 30.80
C LEU A 34 -58.12 6.85 31.43
N VAL A 35 -57.62 5.61 31.43
CA VAL A 35 -56.25 5.36 31.75
C VAL A 35 -55.47 6.24 30.76
N LEU A 36 -54.99 7.35 31.23
CA LEU A 36 -54.25 8.32 30.41
C LEU A 36 -53.27 7.51 29.57
N PRO A 37 -53.36 7.61 28.23
CA PRO A 37 -52.55 6.78 27.36
C PRO A 37 -51.08 7.00 27.64
N ARG A 38 -50.26 5.98 27.51
CA ARG A 38 -48.81 6.11 27.56
C ARG A 38 -48.38 7.12 26.53
N LEU A 39 -47.27 7.82 26.79
CA LEU A 39 -46.66 8.70 25.83
C LEU A 39 -46.38 7.99 24.50
N PHE A 40 -46.47 8.72 23.42
CA PHE A 40 -46.05 8.21 22.11
C PHE A 40 -44.58 7.92 22.10
N ARG A 41 -44.16 6.95 21.27
CA ARG A 41 -42.74 6.73 21.03
C ARG A 41 -42.13 7.93 20.36
N PRO A 42 -40.87 8.31 20.70
CA PRO A 42 -40.15 9.31 19.94
C PRO A 42 -40.08 8.88 18.46
N ILE A 43 -40.63 9.67 17.57
CA ILE A 43 -40.54 9.48 16.12
C ILE A 43 -39.30 10.16 15.56
N GLY A 44 -38.93 9.86 14.33
CA GLY A 44 -37.74 10.44 13.71
C GLY A 44 -36.43 10.02 14.40
N PHE A 45 -36.45 8.93 15.20
CA PHE A 45 -35.24 8.44 15.83
C PHE A 45 -34.24 7.98 14.77
N ASN A 46 -33.12 8.69 14.68
CA ASN A 46 -32.09 8.51 13.68
C ASN A 46 -30.70 8.59 14.30
N VAL A 47 -29.73 7.98 13.64
CA VAL A 47 -28.30 8.06 13.98
C VAL A 47 -27.51 8.40 12.74
N SER A 48 -26.77 9.49 12.77
CA SER A 48 -25.74 9.79 11.81
C SER A 48 -24.37 9.50 12.41
N THR A 49 -23.46 9.00 11.59
CA THR A 49 -22.09 8.66 12.05
C THR A 49 -21.05 9.39 11.21
N ASN A 50 -20.09 10.03 11.90
CA ASN A 50 -18.89 10.57 11.29
C ASN A 50 -17.69 9.89 11.98
N LYS A 51 -17.04 8.94 11.29
CA LYS A 51 -16.00 8.06 11.88
C LYS A 51 -16.55 7.37 13.14
N THR A 52 -15.94 7.58 14.29
CA THR A 52 -16.34 7.03 15.59
C THR A 52 -17.40 7.87 16.31
N VAL A 53 -17.70 9.09 15.85
CA VAL A 53 -18.69 9.96 16.47
C VAL A 53 -20.08 9.66 15.94
N ALA A 54 -20.98 9.25 16.83
CA ALA A 54 -22.39 9.02 16.55
C ALA A 54 -23.24 10.18 17.10
N THR A 55 -24.11 10.73 16.25
CA THR A 55 -25.09 11.75 16.62
C THR A 55 -26.46 11.14 16.54
N PHE A 56 -27.12 11.02 17.69
CA PHE A 56 -28.49 10.55 17.85
C PHE A 56 -29.43 11.75 17.81
N SER A 57 -30.59 11.62 17.16
CA SER A 57 -31.62 12.65 17.09
C SER A 57 -33.01 12.05 17.06
N TRP A 58 -34.00 12.76 17.57
CA TRP A 58 -35.40 12.36 17.59
C TRP A 58 -36.32 13.58 17.65
N ALA A 59 -37.59 13.38 17.35
CA ALA A 59 -38.58 14.41 17.48
C ALA A 59 -39.12 14.51 18.93
N ALA A 60 -39.54 15.71 19.33
CA ALA A 60 -40.19 15.93 20.60
C ALA A 60 -41.47 15.08 20.73
N VAL A 61 -41.78 14.67 21.95
CA VAL A 61 -43.02 13.99 22.32
C VAL A 61 -43.76 14.86 23.32
N ASP A 62 -44.99 15.15 23.03
CA ASP A 62 -45.82 15.99 23.92
C ASP A 62 -45.92 15.35 25.31
N SER A 63 -45.82 16.21 26.34
CA SER A 63 -45.85 15.82 27.75
C SER A 63 -44.69 14.94 28.23
N ALA A 64 -43.65 14.71 27.40
CA ALA A 64 -42.43 14.11 27.84
C ALA A 64 -41.59 15.07 28.69
N VAL A 65 -41.10 14.60 29.83
CA VAL A 65 -40.20 15.38 30.69
C VAL A 65 -38.72 15.12 30.39
N SER A 66 -38.42 13.98 29.80
CA SER A 66 -37.06 13.59 29.37
C SER A 66 -37.12 12.37 28.42
N TYR A 67 -35.96 11.96 27.94
CA TYR A 67 -35.79 10.81 27.06
C TYR A 67 -34.69 9.92 27.61
N SER A 68 -34.92 8.60 27.66
CA SER A 68 -33.89 7.62 28.03
C SER A 68 -33.36 6.96 26.78
N LEU A 69 -32.07 7.18 26.53
CA LEU A 69 -31.31 6.61 25.41
C LEU A 69 -30.41 5.50 25.93
N LYS A 70 -30.55 4.31 25.36
CA LYS A 70 -29.69 3.15 25.63
C LYS A 70 -29.07 2.65 24.34
N VAL A 71 -27.76 2.41 24.37
CA VAL A 71 -27.03 1.83 23.24
C VAL A 71 -26.22 0.63 23.71
N SER A 72 -26.27 -0.45 22.95
CA SER A 72 -25.57 -1.70 23.25
C SER A 72 -24.88 -2.25 22.02
N ASN A 73 -23.87 -3.08 22.23
CA ASN A 73 -23.18 -3.86 21.18
C ASN A 73 -23.54 -5.36 21.24
N ASP A 74 -24.47 -5.78 22.11
CA ASP A 74 -24.87 -7.17 22.32
C ASP A 74 -26.21 -7.56 21.66
N SER A 75 -26.63 -6.81 20.66
CA SER A 75 -27.83 -7.04 19.85
C SER A 75 -29.19 -6.83 20.53
N LEU A 76 -29.81 -7.83 21.07
CA LEU A 76 -31.23 -7.77 21.46
C LEU A 76 -31.46 -7.63 22.97
N ASN A 77 -30.48 -7.97 23.77
CA ASN A 77 -30.69 -8.08 25.22
C ASN A 77 -30.39 -6.79 25.97
N PHE A 78 -29.57 -5.88 25.39
CA PHE A 78 -29.13 -4.65 26.05
C PHE A 78 -28.51 -4.88 27.44
N ASN A 79 -27.83 -6.00 27.64
CA ASN A 79 -27.16 -6.34 28.89
C ASN A 79 -25.79 -5.66 29.03
N LYS A 80 -25.15 -5.33 27.88
CA LYS A 80 -23.88 -4.61 27.83
C LYS A 80 -24.09 -3.23 27.25
N LEU A 81 -24.55 -2.31 28.06
CA LEU A 81 -24.78 -0.93 27.65
C LEU A 81 -23.47 -0.18 27.49
N VAL A 82 -23.28 0.47 26.37
CA VAL A 82 -22.21 1.44 26.10
C VAL A 82 -22.69 2.87 26.32
N ILE A 83 -24.01 3.11 26.23
CA ILE A 83 -24.68 4.33 26.63
C ILE A 83 -25.92 3.92 27.42
N ASP A 84 -26.09 4.54 28.59
CA ASP A 84 -27.32 4.53 29.39
C ASP A 84 -27.48 5.93 29.97
N THR A 85 -28.31 6.74 29.34
CA THR A 85 -28.42 8.17 29.72
C THR A 85 -29.84 8.66 29.60
N THR A 86 -30.17 9.66 30.42
CA THR A 86 -31.44 10.36 30.37
C THR A 86 -31.18 11.82 30.00
N LEU A 87 -31.94 12.34 29.04
CA LEU A 87 -31.70 13.60 28.37
C LEU A 87 -32.95 14.42 28.28
N THR A 88 -32.83 15.74 28.39
CA THR A 88 -33.91 16.68 28.10
C THR A 88 -33.79 17.27 26.69
N SER A 89 -32.62 17.17 26.07
CA SER A 89 -32.37 17.57 24.68
C SER A 89 -32.97 16.55 23.70
N LEU A 90 -33.15 16.95 22.46
CA LEU A 90 -33.62 16.11 21.35
C LEU A 90 -32.48 15.51 20.52
N SER A 91 -31.25 15.66 20.99
CA SER A 91 -30.06 15.07 20.37
C SER A 91 -29.01 14.73 21.41
N TYR A 92 -28.15 13.76 21.05
CA TYR A 92 -27.02 13.33 21.86
C TYR A 92 -25.85 12.92 20.97
N VAL A 93 -24.65 13.33 21.33
CA VAL A 93 -23.43 13.03 20.59
C VAL A 93 -22.49 12.23 21.47
N GLN A 94 -22.03 11.11 20.95
CA GLN A 94 -21.11 10.21 21.67
C GLN A 94 -20.08 9.60 20.72
N GLU A 95 -18.85 9.51 21.18
CA GLU A 95 -17.81 8.73 20.53
C GLU A 95 -17.95 7.25 20.88
N LEU A 96 -17.95 6.38 19.85
CA LEU A 96 -18.14 4.94 19.96
C LEU A 96 -17.00 4.19 19.26
N ALA A 97 -16.86 2.90 19.55
CA ALA A 97 -15.88 2.06 18.85
C ALA A 97 -16.15 2.04 17.33
N GLY A 98 -15.08 2.18 16.52
CA GLY A 98 -15.15 2.09 15.06
C GLY A 98 -15.44 0.67 14.58
N SER A 99 -15.91 0.53 13.34
CA SER A 99 -16.27 -0.75 12.70
C SER A 99 -17.23 -1.64 13.48
N THR A 100 -17.94 -1.09 14.44
CA THR A 100 -18.77 -1.84 15.38
C THR A 100 -20.25 -1.65 15.07
N LYS A 101 -21.01 -2.75 15.09
CA LYS A 101 -22.46 -2.72 15.01
C LYS A 101 -23.04 -2.44 16.40
N PHE A 102 -23.93 -1.47 16.46
CA PHE A 102 -24.65 -1.07 17.67
C PHE A 102 -26.15 -1.19 17.47
N PHE A 103 -26.85 -1.35 18.59
CA PHE A 103 -28.30 -1.28 18.69
C PHE A 103 -28.64 -0.16 19.65
N ALA A 104 -29.53 0.72 19.23
CA ALA A 104 -29.97 1.84 20.03
C ALA A 104 -31.48 1.75 20.27
N ARG A 105 -31.91 2.12 21.45
CA ARG A 105 -33.32 2.28 21.79
C ARG A 105 -33.56 3.54 22.59
N ILE A 106 -34.68 4.20 22.33
CA ILE A 106 -35.09 5.42 23.02
C ILE A 106 -36.54 5.34 23.44
N TYR A 107 -36.87 5.89 24.57
CA TYR A 107 -38.25 6.10 24.99
C TYR A 107 -38.42 7.47 25.68
N ALA A 108 -39.64 8.01 25.62
CA ALA A 108 -40.02 9.23 26.29
C ALA A 108 -40.43 8.92 27.72
N ASN A 109 -39.94 9.70 28.68
CA ASN A 109 -40.28 9.61 30.08
C ASN A 109 -41.41 10.62 30.40
N ALA A 110 -42.46 10.12 31.00
CA ALA A 110 -43.55 10.95 31.58
C ALA A 110 -43.22 11.35 33.03
N LYS A 111 -43.93 12.32 33.56
CA LYS A 111 -43.87 12.70 35.00
C LYS A 111 -44.31 11.48 35.87
N ASP A 112 -45.29 10.76 35.44
CA ASP A 112 -45.71 9.46 35.99
C ASP A 112 -45.02 8.36 35.18
N THR A 113 -44.08 7.63 35.78
CA THR A 113 -43.24 6.62 35.10
C THR A 113 -44.06 5.46 34.54
N THR A 114 -45.26 5.20 35.03
CA THR A 114 -46.15 4.14 34.49
C THR A 114 -46.65 4.47 33.09
N LYS A 115 -46.57 5.74 32.71
CA LYS A 115 -47.01 6.29 31.42
C LYS A 115 -45.85 6.54 30.43
N ASN A 116 -44.67 6.07 30.74
CA ASN A 116 -43.54 6.12 29.82
C ASN A 116 -43.90 5.46 28.49
N SER A 117 -43.32 5.97 27.39
CA SER A 117 -43.56 5.41 26.06
C SER A 117 -42.97 4.00 25.91
N ARG A 118 -43.36 3.30 24.87
CA ARG A 118 -42.60 2.14 24.40
C ARG A 118 -41.29 2.59 23.71
N PHE A 119 -40.35 1.67 23.60
CA PHE A 119 -39.11 1.93 22.87
C PHE A 119 -39.32 2.16 21.38
N ASN A 120 -38.59 3.10 20.81
CA ASN A 120 -38.22 3.10 19.41
C ASN A 120 -36.79 2.55 19.29
N THR A 121 -36.54 1.66 18.35
CA THR A 121 -35.26 0.95 18.20
C THR A 121 -34.73 1.05 16.78
N LEU A 122 -33.41 1.13 16.67
CA LEU A 122 -32.70 1.04 15.41
C LEU A 122 -31.35 0.32 15.59
N SER A 123 -30.73 -0.08 14.49
CA SER A 123 -29.35 -0.55 14.48
C SER A 123 -28.54 0.27 13.50
N PHE A 124 -27.27 0.48 13.83
CA PHE A 124 -26.32 1.20 12.99
C PHE A 124 -24.93 0.60 13.12
N LYS A 125 -24.05 0.98 12.20
CA LYS A 125 -22.65 0.58 12.25
C LYS A 125 -21.78 1.82 12.13
N THR A 126 -20.83 1.98 13.04
CA THR A 126 -19.80 3.01 12.91
C THR A 126 -18.84 2.65 11.79
N PRO A 127 -18.41 3.62 10.97
CA PRO A 127 -17.34 3.42 10.00
C PRO A 127 -16.04 2.95 10.65
N ALA A 128 -15.17 2.32 9.85
CA ALA A 128 -13.81 2.06 10.26
C ALA A 128 -13.06 3.39 10.45
N GLU A 129 -12.30 3.48 11.52
CA GLU A 129 -11.37 4.58 11.73
C GLU A 129 -9.95 4.03 11.82
N ASN A 130 -9.03 4.72 11.21
CA ASN A 130 -7.61 4.49 11.40
C ASN A 130 -6.90 5.83 11.43
N ILE A 131 -6.52 6.27 12.62
CA ILE A 131 -5.82 7.54 12.83
C ILE A 131 -4.31 7.43 12.66
N PHE A 132 -3.79 6.23 12.43
CA PHE A 132 -2.37 6.10 12.13
C PHE A 132 -2.01 6.92 10.90
N SER A 133 -0.97 7.71 11.01
CA SER A 133 -0.37 8.50 9.94
C SER A 133 1.02 7.94 9.63
N GLY A 134 1.61 8.34 8.52
CA GLY A 134 2.85 7.72 8.10
C GLY A 134 3.97 8.72 7.82
N TYR A 135 5.18 8.20 7.73
CA TYR A 135 6.39 8.90 7.32
C TYR A 135 6.62 8.82 5.81
N GLY A 136 5.82 8.07 5.11
CA GLY A 136 5.89 7.80 3.70
C GLY A 136 5.06 6.59 3.34
N THR A 137 4.85 6.39 2.06
CA THR A 137 4.03 5.30 1.55
C THR A 137 4.84 4.01 1.44
N ASN A 138 4.31 2.91 1.94
CA ASN A 138 4.81 1.60 1.61
C ASN A 138 4.59 1.36 0.12
N THR A 139 5.67 1.37 -0.64
CA THR A 139 5.65 1.29 -2.10
C THR A 139 5.10 -0.02 -2.64
N ASN A 140 5.08 -1.09 -1.82
CA ASN A 140 4.49 -2.38 -2.22
C ASN A 140 2.98 -2.46 -2.00
N THR A 141 2.44 -1.69 -1.05
CA THR A 141 1.03 -1.78 -0.65
C THR A 141 0.27 -0.48 -0.84
N GLY A 142 0.93 0.62 -1.20
CA GLY A 142 0.34 1.95 -1.25
C GLY A 142 -0.10 2.50 0.11
N LYS A 143 0.19 1.80 1.22
CA LYS A 143 -0.20 2.21 2.58
C LYS A 143 0.92 3.00 3.24
N LEU A 144 0.55 3.93 4.10
CA LEU A 144 1.51 4.69 4.89
C LEU A 144 2.23 3.80 5.91
N TYR A 145 3.55 3.97 6.04
CA TYR A 145 4.32 3.42 7.16
C TYR A 145 4.02 4.21 8.41
N SER A 146 3.23 3.67 9.30
CA SER A 146 2.89 4.31 10.58
C SER A 146 3.68 3.76 11.76
N ALA A 147 4.38 2.65 11.58
CA ALA A 147 5.32 2.11 12.55
C ALA A 147 6.58 1.64 11.85
N TYR A 148 7.74 2.11 12.27
CA TYR A 148 9.02 1.78 11.66
C TYR A 148 10.14 1.79 12.71
N MET A 149 11.19 1.02 12.42
CA MET A 149 12.37 0.99 13.28
C MET A 149 13.17 2.28 13.17
N THR A 150 13.54 2.84 14.30
CA THR A 150 14.48 3.97 14.42
C THR A 150 15.84 3.54 14.97
N ASP A 151 15.87 2.41 15.64
CA ASP A 151 17.06 1.77 16.20
C ASP A 151 16.79 0.29 16.44
N ILE A 152 17.82 -0.49 16.83
CA ILE A 152 17.66 -1.89 17.20
C ILE A 152 16.61 -2.02 18.31
N LYS A 153 15.71 -3.00 18.15
CA LYS A 153 14.64 -3.26 19.13
C LYS A 153 13.75 -2.05 19.45
N THR A 154 13.71 -1.05 18.56
CA THR A 154 12.97 0.20 18.78
C THR A 154 12.09 0.54 17.60
N LEU A 155 10.79 0.71 17.86
CA LEU A 155 9.81 1.22 16.91
C LEU A 155 9.44 2.65 17.27
N ASN A 156 9.31 3.49 16.27
CA ASN A 156 8.56 4.74 16.36
C ASN A 156 7.21 4.54 15.67
N VAL A 157 6.14 4.98 16.33
CA VAL A 157 4.76 4.84 15.87
C VAL A 157 4.15 6.22 15.72
N LYS A 158 3.53 6.51 14.56
CA LYS A 158 2.90 7.80 14.26
C LYS A 158 1.41 7.69 14.02
N TRP A 159 0.71 8.72 14.50
CA TRP A 159 -0.71 8.92 14.25
C TRP A 159 -1.00 10.40 14.01
N THR A 160 -2.25 10.75 13.73
CA THR A 160 -2.67 12.15 13.53
C THR A 160 -2.38 12.98 14.78
N PRO A 161 -1.53 14.02 14.70
CA PRO A 161 -1.20 14.88 15.83
C PRO A 161 -2.45 15.50 16.46
N GLY A 162 -2.46 15.61 17.79
CA GLY A 162 -3.57 16.18 18.55
C GLY A 162 -4.84 15.31 18.62
N ALA A 163 -4.82 14.09 18.05
CA ALA A 163 -5.93 13.16 18.20
C ALA A 163 -6.11 12.76 19.67
N LYS A 164 -7.37 12.62 20.10
CA LYS A 164 -7.69 12.12 21.46
C LYS A 164 -7.30 10.64 21.55
N VAL A 165 -6.22 10.37 22.27
CA VAL A 165 -5.69 9.02 22.48
C VAL A 165 -5.16 8.90 23.91
N THR A 166 -5.27 7.71 24.48
CA THR A 166 -4.85 7.43 25.87
C THR A 166 -3.82 6.35 25.97
N ASN A 167 -3.86 5.34 25.09
CA ASN A 167 -2.94 4.21 25.16
C ASN A 167 -2.77 3.52 23.80
N LEU A 168 -1.63 2.83 23.69
CA LEU A 168 -1.34 1.84 22.66
C LEU A 168 -1.34 0.45 23.28
N THR A 169 -1.84 -0.55 22.54
CA THR A 169 -1.48 -1.94 22.79
C THR A 169 -0.58 -2.44 21.69
N ILE A 170 0.45 -3.19 22.06
CA ILE A 170 1.41 -3.78 21.14
C ILE A 170 1.48 -5.28 21.42
N THR A 171 1.27 -6.09 20.40
CA THR A 171 1.21 -7.55 20.52
C THR A 171 2.12 -8.19 19.47
N SER A 172 2.98 -9.11 19.89
CA SER A 172 3.87 -9.87 19.00
C SER A 172 3.07 -10.81 18.09
N ALA A 173 3.66 -11.21 16.96
CA ALA A 173 2.99 -12.04 15.96
C ALA A 173 2.52 -13.41 16.50
N ASP A 174 3.26 -13.98 17.44
CA ASP A 174 2.92 -15.22 18.15
C ASP A 174 1.91 -15.02 19.28
N GLY A 175 1.58 -13.77 19.61
CA GLY A 175 0.69 -13.43 20.72
C GLY A 175 1.32 -13.60 22.12
N ALA A 176 2.57 -14.06 22.21
CA ALA A 176 3.21 -14.35 23.50
C ALA A 176 3.49 -13.09 24.31
N THR A 177 3.71 -11.97 23.65
CA THR A 177 3.92 -10.67 24.32
C THR A 177 2.81 -9.71 23.94
N SER A 178 2.13 -9.17 24.95
CA SER A 178 1.13 -8.12 24.76
C SER A 178 1.24 -7.08 25.87
N ASN A 179 1.55 -5.85 25.49
CA ASN A 179 1.77 -4.75 26.42
C ASN A 179 0.81 -3.59 26.13
N SER A 180 0.31 -2.95 27.16
CA SER A 180 -0.42 -1.69 27.07
C SER A 180 0.49 -0.54 27.52
N LEU A 181 0.62 0.47 26.68
CA LEU A 181 1.52 1.61 26.86
C LEU A 181 0.68 2.89 26.93
N VAL A 182 0.80 3.62 28.02
CA VAL A 182 0.14 4.91 28.18
C VAL A 182 0.73 5.91 27.21
N ILE A 183 -0.10 6.74 26.62
CA ILE A 183 0.28 7.88 25.78
C ILE A 183 0.21 9.13 26.65
N SER A 184 1.31 9.86 26.78
CA SER A 184 1.35 11.14 27.47
C SER A 184 0.66 12.25 26.65
N SER A 185 0.31 13.35 27.28
CA SER A 185 -0.27 14.51 26.58
C SER A 185 0.68 15.10 25.53
N SER A 186 1.99 15.08 25.78
CA SER A 186 3.00 15.53 24.82
C SER A 186 3.09 14.60 23.61
N GLU A 187 3.06 13.27 23.80
CA GLU A 187 3.05 12.29 22.72
C GLU A 187 1.75 12.39 21.89
N ALA A 188 0.59 12.59 22.57
CA ALA A 188 -0.68 12.79 21.88
C ALA A 188 -0.67 14.06 21.01
N ALA A 189 -0.12 15.16 21.53
CA ALA A 189 0.03 16.40 20.78
C ALA A 189 1.00 16.25 19.60
N ALA A 190 2.13 15.56 19.78
CA ALA A 190 3.11 15.28 18.74
C ALA A 190 2.58 14.26 17.71
N GLY A 191 1.68 13.38 18.10
CA GLY A 191 1.17 12.29 17.26
C GLY A 191 2.20 11.18 17.05
N GLU A 192 3.10 10.95 18.02
CA GLU A 192 4.12 9.90 17.91
C GLU A 192 4.56 9.36 19.27
N LYS A 193 5.02 8.11 19.24
CA LYS A 193 5.61 7.43 20.40
C LYS A 193 6.72 6.48 19.99
N THR A 194 7.83 6.55 20.74
CA THR A 194 8.95 5.59 20.62
C THR A 194 8.76 4.46 21.61
N ILE A 195 8.90 3.22 21.14
CA ILE A 195 8.76 1.99 21.92
C ILE A 195 10.04 1.20 21.78
N SER A 196 10.77 1.04 22.87
CA SER A 196 12.08 0.39 22.91
C SER A 196 12.01 -1.00 23.56
N SER A 197 13.12 -1.74 23.50
CA SER A 197 13.29 -3.06 24.13
C SER A 197 12.35 -4.15 23.58
N LEU A 198 11.94 -4.02 22.34
CA LEU A 198 11.08 -4.99 21.66
C LEU A 198 11.91 -6.19 21.17
N ALA A 199 11.35 -7.39 21.28
CA ALA A 199 11.91 -8.56 20.62
C ALA A 199 11.73 -8.48 19.09
N ASN A 200 12.59 -9.19 18.34
CA ASN A 200 12.42 -9.33 16.89
C ASN A 200 11.08 -10.04 16.61
N SER A 201 10.16 -9.35 16.00
CA SER A 201 8.82 -9.86 15.66
C SER A 201 8.10 -8.87 14.74
N ASN A 202 7.05 -9.35 14.09
CA ASN A 202 5.99 -8.48 13.60
C ASN A 202 5.07 -8.11 14.76
N TRP A 203 4.94 -6.82 15.01
CA TRP A 203 4.11 -6.30 16.08
C TRP A 203 2.80 -5.74 15.53
N THR A 204 1.68 -6.19 16.08
CA THR A 204 0.37 -5.56 15.86
C THR A 204 0.19 -4.46 16.88
N ILE A 205 -0.09 -3.24 16.41
CA ILE A 205 -0.20 -2.04 17.23
C ILE A 205 -1.60 -1.48 17.08
N LYS A 206 -2.31 -1.32 18.19
CA LYS A 206 -3.65 -0.73 18.25
C LYS A 206 -3.60 0.52 19.11
N ILE A 207 -4.25 1.59 18.66
CA ILE A 207 -4.33 2.86 19.38
C ILE A 207 -5.75 3.10 19.86
N TYR A 208 -5.88 3.59 21.11
CA TYR A 208 -7.16 3.74 21.79
C TYR A 208 -7.34 5.12 22.40
N ASN A 209 -8.60 5.55 22.46
CA ASN A 209 -9.08 6.56 23.39
C ASN A 209 -9.90 5.84 24.47
N ASN A 210 -9.33 5.66 25.66
CA ASN A 210 -9.86 4.74 26.69
C ASN A 210 -10.12 3.34 26.12
N ALA A 211 -11.36 2.89 26.06
CA ALA A 211 -11.75 1.59 25.49
C ALA A 211 -12.06 1.65 23.98
N ILE A 212 -12.05 2.84 23.37
CA ILE A 212 -12.44 3.05 21.97
C ILE A 212 -11.24 2.85 21.07
N LEU A 213 -11.28 1.84 20.20
CA LEU A 213 -10.25 1.59 19.18
C LEU A 213 -10.29 2.68 18.11
N ARG A 214 -9.16 3.39 17.92
CA ARG A 214 -8.98 4.47 16.96
C ARG A 214 -8.14 4.08 15.75
N GLY A 215 -7.53 2.92 15.75
CA GLY A 215 -6.74 2.44 14.62
C GLY A 215 -5.94 1.19 14.92
N THR A 216 -5.51 0.52 13.85
CA THR A 216 -4.62 -0.64 13.90
C THR A 216 -3.55 -0.50 12.82
N THR A 217 -2.32 -0.81 13.17
CA THR A 217 -1.17 -0.88 12.25
C THR A 217 -0.26 -2.04 12.63
N THR A 218 0.75 -2.29 11.83
CA THR A 218 1.79 -3.28 12.12
C THR A 218 3.17 -2.65 11.99
N GLY A 219 4.12 -3.13 12.77
CA GLY A 219 5.52 -2.72 12.70
C GLY A 219 6.43 -3.93 12.82
N LEU A 220 7.45 -4.01 11.97
CA LEU A 220 8.46 -5.07 12.01
C LEU A 220 9.64 -4.60 12.84
N VAL A 221 9.97 -5.37 13.88
CA VAL A 221 11.25 -5.27 14.61
C VAL A 221 12.12 -6.43 14.16
N GLU A 222 13.29 -6.10 13.65
CA GLU A 222 14.31 -7.05 13.24
C GLU A 222 15.69 -6.43 13.41
N GLY A 223 16.72 -7.22 13.39
CA GLY A 223 18.10 -6.76 13.43
C GLY A 223 18.93 -7.48 14.48
N ASP A 224 20.11 -7.89 14.03
CA ASP A 224 21.07 -8.64 14.84
C ASP A 224 22.32 -7.81 15.12
N VAL A 225 22.66 -6.93 14.17
CA VAL A 225 23.85 -6.07 14.23
C VAL A 225 23.46 -4.66 13.82
N VAL A 226 23.87 -3.67 14.60
CA VAL A 226 23.74 -2.24 14.22
C VAL A 226 25.13 -1.68 14.00
N LEU A 227 25.37 -1.14 12.83
CA LEU A 227 26.60 -0.41 12.54
C LEU A 227 26.48 1.04 13.01
N LYS A 228 27.63 1.64 13.27
CA LYS A 228 27.78 3.08 13.49
C LYS A 228 28.33 3.75 12.23
N SER A 229 28.20 5.03 12.15
CA SER A 229 28.88 5.80 11.09
C SER A 229 30.38 5.60 11.20
N GLY A 230 31.03 5.20 10.11
CA GLY A 230 32.46 4.90 10.06
C GLY A 230 32.82 3.42 10.25
N ASP A 231 31.89 2.56 10.63
CA ASP A 231 32.13 1.12 10.68
C ASP A 231 32.30 0.53 9.26
N ASP A 232 33.11 -0.52 9.17
CA ASP A 232 33.36 -1.22 7.90
C ASP A 232 32.22 -2.22 7.59
N LEU A 233 31.34 -1.85 6.66
CA LEU A 233 30.24 -2.69 6.20
C LEU A 233 30.70 -4.02 5.58
N PRO A 234 31.73 -4.10 4.71
CA PRO A 234 32.29 -5.35 4.24
C PRO A 234 32.67 -6.33 5.36
N THR A 235 33.39 -5.85 6.38
CA THR A 235 33.76 -6.64 7.55
C THR A 235 32.52 -7.11 8.32
N ALA A 236 31.54 -6.23 8.52
CA ALA A 236 30.30 -6.61 9.21
C ALA A 236 29.54 -7.72 8.46
N ILE A 237 29.43 -7.64 7.14
CA ILE A 237 28.80 -8.69 6.33
C ILE A 237 29.62 -9.99 6.39
N THR A 238 30.96 -9.91 6.40
CA THR A 238 31.83 -11.09 6.50
C THR A 238 31.61 -11.84 7.82
N ASN A 239 31.51 -11.11 8.91
CA ASN A 239 31.35 -11.65 10.25
C ASN A 239 29.91 -12.09 10.57
N ALA A 240 28.93 -11.60 9.82
CA ALA A 240 27.53 -11.96 10.04
C ALA A 240 27.31 -13.48 9.86
N ILE A 241 26.45 -14.07 10.67
CA ILE A 241 25.95 -15.43 10.45
C ILE A 241 24.93 -15.39 9.31
N ALA A 242 24.85 -16.48 8.53
CA ALA A 242 23.87 -16.57 7.45
C ALA A 242 22.44 -16.34 7.98
N GLY A 243 21.73 -15.44 7.33
CA GLY A 243 20.37 -15.05 7.73
C GLY A 243 20.28 -13.80 8.60
N GLN A 244 21.38 -13.30 9.11
CA GLN A 244 21.38 -12.10 9.96
C GLN A 244 20.97 -10.82 9.19
N VAL A 245 20.43 -9.90 9.97
CA VAL A 245 20.01 -8.56 9.53
C VAL A 245 20.99 -7.53 10.11
N ILE A 246 21.66 -6.80 9.20
CA ILE A 246 22.57 -5.70 9.53
C ILE A 246 21.80 -4.39 9.35
N LEU A 247 21.75 -3.58 10.38
CA LEU A 247 21.07 -2.28 10.40
C LEU A 247 22.08 -1.15 10.21
N LEU A 248 21.74 -0.22 9.34
CA LEU A 248 22.54 0.96 9.02
C LEU A 248 21.85 2.23 9.53
N PRO A 249 22.56 3.11 10.28
CA PRO A 249 21.99 4.34 10.81
C PRO A 249 21.53 5.30 9.70
N ALA A 250 20.56 6.14 10.03
CA ALA A 250 20.06 7.16 9.13
C ALA A 250 21.16 8.11 8.66
N GLY A 251 21.26 8.34 7.35
CA GLY A 251 22.21 9.27 6.72
C GLY A 251 23.69 8.90 6.85
N ALA A 252 24.02 7.75 7.45
CA ALA A 252 25.41 7.30 7.52
C ALA A 252 25.94 6.91 6.14
N VAL A 253 27.23 7.12 5.91
CA VAL A 253 27.90 6.80 4.65
C VAL A 253 28.84 5.61 4.85
N PHE A 254 28.70 4.60 4.03
CA PHE A 254 29.49 3.37 4.03
C PHE A 254 30.26 3.24 2.71
N PRO A 255 31.52 3.73 2.66
CA PRO A 255 32.36 3.54 1.50
C PRO A 255 32.74 2.06 1.38
N MET A 256 32.47 1.47 0.23
CA MET A 256 32.98 0.14 -0.12
C MET A 256 34.45 0.25 -0.57
N GLY A 257 35.24 -0.78 -0.38
CA GLY A 257 36.65 -0.78 -0.79
C GLY A 257 36.85 -0.54 -2.29
N THR A 258 38.10 -0.38 -2.72
CA THR A 258 38.47 -0.24 -4.13
C THR A 258 38.33 -1.54 -4.91
N THR A 259 38.27 -2.68 -4.22
CA THR A 259 38.05 -4.01 -4.78
C THR A 259 36.62 -4.47 -4.56
N THR A 260 36.12 -5.32 -5.46
CA THR A 260 34.79 -5.89 -5.33
C THR A 260 34.68 -6.73 -4.07
N TYR A 261 33.78 -6.33 -3.16
CA TYR A 261 33.38 -7.18 -2.04
C TYR A 261 32.42 -8.27 -2.52
N ARG A 262 32.67 -9.52 -2.11
CA ARG A 262 31.91 -10.68 -2.58
C ARG A 262 31.01 -11.25 -1.48
N LEU A 263 29.72 -11.26 -1.75
CA LEU A 263 28.69 -11.87 -0.90
C LEU A 263 28.72 -13.40 -1.07
N GLY A 264 28.86 -14.14 0.01
CA GLY A 264 28.94 -15.61 0.00
C GLY A 264 27.86 -16.30 0.84
N LYS A 265 26.98 -15.54 1.47
CA LYS A 265 25.93 -16.05 2.35
C LYS A 265 24.66 -15.22 2.27
N SER A 266 23.56 -15.78 2.79
CA SER A 266 22.31 -15.06 2.93
C SER A 266 22.46 -13.94 3.96
N VAL A 267 22.09 -12.71 3.59
CA VAL A 267 22.17 -11.53 4.43
C VAL A 267 21.08 -10.54 4.04
N LYS A 268 20.60 -9.80 5.03
CA LYS A 268 19.78 -8.61 4.86
C LYS A 268 20.53 -7.40 5.38
N VAL A 269 20.63 -6.35 4.57
CA VAL A 269 21.18 -5.05 4.96
C VAL A 269 20.06 -4.04 4.87
N ARG A 270 19.77 -3.36 5.98
CA ARG A 270 18.62 -2.47 6.07
C ARG A 270 19.00 -1.10 6.66
N GLY A 271 18.65 -0.04 5.95
CA GLY A 271 18.67 1.31 6.49
C GLY A 271 17.54 1.55 7.49
N LEU A 272 17.86 2.17 8.61
CA LEU A 272 16.91 2.52 9.67
C LEU A 272 15.99 3.70 9.29
N SER A 273 16.28 4.39 8.20
CA SER A 273 15.43 5.48 7.68
C SER A 273 15.21 5.32 6.18
N PHE A 274 13.98 5.51 5.74
CA PHE A 274 13.64 5.54 4.31
C PHE A 274 13.54 6.97 3.75
N THR A 275 13.56 8.00 4.59
CA THR A 275 13.62 9.42 4.20
C THR A 275 15.04 9.99 4.24
N ASN A 276 15.87 9.49 5.16
CA ASN A 276 17.29 9.83 5.28
C ASN A 276 18.09 8.52 5.20
N ARG A 277 18.12 7.92 4.03
CA ARG A 277 18.73 6.62 3.80
C ARG A 277 20.23 6.64 4.07
N PRO A 278 20.81 5.57 4.65
CA PRO A 278 22.25 5.38 4.62
C PRO A 278 22.73 5.21 3.19
N VAL A 279 23.92 5.73 2.92
CA VAL A 279 24.55 5.73 1.60
C VAL A 279 25.58 4.61 1.51
N ILE A 280 25.48 3.75 0.50
CA ILE A 280 26.52 2.81 0.11
C ILE A 280 27.11 3.29 -1.21
N CYS A 281 28.40 3.54 -1.23
CA CYS A 281 29.09 4.09 -2.39
C CYS A 281 30.48 3.46 -2.57
N PRO A 282 31.11 3.51 -3.75
CA PRO A 282 32.49 3.08 -3.94
C PRO A 282 33.45 4.01 -3.16
N SER A 283 34.58 3.47 -2.73
CA SER A 283 35.60 4.30 -2.06
C SER A 283 36.20 5.33 -3.00
N THR A 284 36.87 6.31 -2.43
CA THR A 284 37.72 7.25 -3.19
C THR A 284 38.77 6.48 -3.98
N GLY A 285 38.96 6.81 -5.25
CA GLY A 285 39.86 6.12 -6.15
C GLY A 285 39.25 4.93 -6.92
N ALA A 286 37.93 4.68 -6.76
CA ALA A 286 37.23 3.73 -7.62
C ALA A 286 37.31 4.16 -9.10
N SER A 287 37.47 3.19 -9.98
CA SER A 287 37.50 3.42 -11.43
C SER A 287 36.10 3.33 -12.05
N ALA A 288 35.97 3.79 -13.29
CA ALA A 288 34.74 3.65 -14.07
C ALA A 288 34.30 2.17 -14.30
N THR A 289 35.18 1.21 -14.05
CA THR A 289 34.89 -0.23 -14.10
C THR A 289 34.66 -0.85 -12.74
N ALA A 290 34.74 -0.07 -11.66
CA ALA A 290 34.54 -0.57 -10.30
C ALA A 290 33.11 -1.09 -10.10
N SER A 291 33.02 -2.16 -9.32
CA SER A 291 31.78 -2.76 -8.84
C SER A 291 31.95 -3.05 -7.34
N PRO A 292 31.31 -2.33 -6.46
CA PRO A 292 31.47 -2.54 -5.02
C PRO A 292 31.00 -3.92 -4.56
N LEU A 293 30.07 -4.55 -5.26
CA LEU A 293 29.49 -5.83 -4.89
C LEU A 293 29.62 -6.89 -5.99
N GLY A 294 29.75 -8.14 -5.58
CA GLY A 294 29.69 -9.34 -6.40
C GLY A 294 29.32 -10.54 -5.55
N PHE A 295 29.45 -11.76 -6.09
CA PHE A 295 29.17 -13.00 -5.36
C PHE A 295 30.43 -13.86 -5.27
N VAL A 296 30.58 -14.60 -4.17
CA VAL A 296 31.68 -15.56 -3.97
C VAL A 296 31.54 -16.68 -4.98
N ASP A 297 32.68 -17.10 -5.56
CA ASP A 297 32.70 -18.21 -6.49
C ASP A 297 32.23 -19.52 -5.85
N ALA A 298 31.53 -20.35 -6.62
CA ALA A 298 30.90 -21.59 -6.18
C ALA A 298 29.91 -21.47 -5.00
N SER A 299 29.44 -20.26 -4.68
CA SER A 299 28.47 -20.07 -3.60
C SER A 299 27.04 -20.40 -4.01
N THR A 300 26.27 -20.87 -3.02
CA THR A 300 24.81 -20.99 -3.09
C THR A 300 24.20 -20.16 -1.99
N ILE A 301 23.39 -19.17 -2.37
CA ILE A 301 22.85 -18.14 -1.47
C ILE A 301 21.33 -18.13 -1.62
N ASP A 302 20.59 -18.33 -0.52
CA ASP A 302 19.14 -18.32 -0.57
C ASP A 302 18.60 -16.91 -0.83
N TYR A 303 19.19 -15.90 -0.18
CA TYR A 303 18.80 -14.52 -0.45
C TYR A 303 19.90 -13.50 -0.13
N VAL A 304 19.86 -12.40 -0.86
CA VAL A 304 20.51 -11.13 -0.51
C VAL A 304 19.44 -10.05 -0.60
N ARG A 305 19.24 -9.31 0.50
CA ARG A 305 18.20 -8.28 0.58
C ARG A 305 18.78 -6.96 1.03
N PHE A 306 18.48 -5.93 0.28
CA PHE A 306 18.80 -4.55 0.60
C PHE A 306 17.51 -3.76 0.77
N GLU A 307 17.37 -3.03 1.89
CA GLU A 307 16.19 -2.24 2.18
C GLU A 307 16.54 -0.84 2.68
N ASN A 308 15.84 0.18 2.19
CA ASN A 308 15.98 1.58 2.61
C ASN A 308 17.41 2.11 2.49
N ILE A 309 18.09 1.81 1.40
CA ILE A 309 19.49 2.19 1.17
C ILE A 309 19.58 3.08 -0.07
N ASP A 310 20.47 4.06 -0.01
CA ASP A 310 20.89 4.89 -1.13
C ASP A 310 22.19 4.32 -1.71
N PHE A 311 22.11 3.67 -2.87
CA PHE A 311 23.24 3.18 -3.62
C PHE A 311 23.64 4.21 -4.67
N THR A 312 24.82 4.76 -4.53
CA THR A 312 25.34 5.67 -5.53
C THR A 312 26.67 5.19 -6.10
N GLY A 313 26.87 5.36 -7.39
CA GLY A 313 28.18 5.13 -8.04
C GLY A 313 29.22 6.20 -7.69
N TYR A 314 28.88 7.14 -6.80
CA TYR A 314 29.67 8.32 -6.53
C TYR A 314 29.54 8.73 -5.07
N CYS A 315 30.60 8.61 -4.29
CA CYS A 315 30.65 9.18 -2.94
C CYS A 315 30.87 10.69 -2.99
N ALA A 316 30.24 11.43 -2.10
CA ALA A 316 30.32 12.89 -2.03
C ALA A 316 31.77 13.45 -1.86
N ASN A 317 32.67 12.66 -1.31
CA ASN A 317 34.08 12.98 -1.15
C ASN A 317 34.96 12.59 -2.35
N ASN A 318 34.36 12.09 -3.43
CA ASN A 318 35.08 11.75 -4.65
C ASN A 318 35.27 12.99 -5.51
N THR A 319 36.38 13.70 -5.29
CA THR A 319 36.71 14.92 -5.99
C THR A 319 37.06 14.71 -7.48
N ALA A 320 37.36 13.48 -7.90
CA ALA A 320 37.70 13.16 -9.29
C ALA A 320 36.46 13.06 -10.20
N GLY A 321 35.24 13.10 -9.65
CA GLY A 321 34.01 13.03 -10.45
C GLY A 321 33.78 11.70 -11.16
N ILE A 322 34.57 10.67 -10.88
CA ILE A 322 34.47 9.36 -11.54
C ILE A 322 33.36 8.58 -10.90
N LYS A 323 32.39 8.18 -11.71
CA LYS A 323 31.30 7.29 -11.30
C LYS A 323 31.74 5.83 -11.42
N ALA A 324 31.46 5.00 -10.41
CA ALA A 324 31.61 3.56 -10.54
C ALA A 324 30.74 3.03 -11.68
N GLY A 325 31.24 2.05 -12.41
CA GLY A 325 30.48 1.50 -13.53
C GLY A 325 29.26 0.71 -13.09
N TYR A 326 29.36 0.01 -11.98
CA TYR A 326 28.36 -0.97 -11.55
C TYR A 326 28.10 -0.92 -10.06
N LEU A 327 26.93 -1.36 -9.62
CA LEU A 327 26.72 -1.77 -8.24
C LEU A 327 27.12 -3.25 -8.08
N ILE A 328 26.58 -4.11 -8.94
CA ILE A 328 26.93 -5.54 -9.02
C ILE A 328 27.36 -5.85 -10.45
N ASN A 329 28.59 -6.32 -10.62
CA ASN A 329 29.09 -6.86 -11.87
C ASN A 329 29.71 -8.23 -11.61
N ASN A 330 28.86 -9.27 -11.57
CA ASN A 330 29.32 -10.58 -11.20
C ASN A 330 29.86 -11.36 -12.40
N ASN A 331 31.06 -11.91 -12.22
CA ASN A 331 31.78 -12.71 -13.20
C ASN A 331 32.31 -14.03 -12.62
N THR A 332 31.67 -14.52 -11.55
CA THR A 332 31.98 -15.78 -10.89
C THR A 332 30.81 -16.74 -11.00
N PHE A 333 31.07 -18.05 -10.87
CA PHE A 333 29.99 -19.01 -10.73
C PHE A 333 29.32 -18.85 -9.34
N ALA A 334 28.07 -18.44 -9.33
CA ALA A 334 27.29 -18.34 -8.10
C ALA A 334 25.83 -18.68 -8.39
N LYS A 335 25.13 -19.23 -7.40
CA LYS A 335 23.70 -19.49 -7.44
C LYS A 335 23.03 -18.66 -6.35
N VAL A 336 22.27 -17.64 -6.73
CA VAL A 336 21.54 -16.76 -5.83
C VAL A 336 20.05 -16.94 -6.08
N LYS A 337 19.32 -17.51 -5.12
CA LYS A 337 17.89 -17.78 -5.29
C LYS A 337 17.07 -16.49 -5.30
N SER A 338 17.41 -15.51 -4.48
CA SER A 338 16.69 -14.22 -4.45
C SER A 338 17.65 -13.07 -4.17
N LEU A 339 17.66 -12.09 -5.06
CA LEU A 339 18.31 -10.78 -4.86
C LEU A 339 17.23 -9.70 -4.90
N SER A 340 17.11 -8.90 -3.86
CA SER A 340 16.07 -7.87 -3.82
C SER A 340 16.57 -6.53 -3.27
N PHE A 341 16.04 -5.48 -3.90
CA PHE A 341 16.18 -4.10 -3.48
C PHE A 341 14.78 -3.58 -3.16
N THR A 342 14.58 -3.12 -1.94
CA THR A 342 13.27 -2.60 -1.50
C THR A 342 13.44 -1.18 -0.96
N ASN A 343 12.68 -0.25 -1.50
CA ASN A 343 12.76 1.16 -1.08
C ASN A 343 14.17 1.77 -1.22
N CYS A 344 14.95 1.30 -2.18
CA CYS A 344 16.31 1.78 -2.41
C CYS A 344 16.34 2.85 -3.51
N ASN A 345 17.32 3.76 -3.40
CA ASN A 345 17.76 4.54 -4.55
C ASN A 345 18.97 3.84 -5.18
N LEU A 346 19.04 3.83 -6.50
CA LEU A 346 20.19 3.33 -7.25
C LEU A 346 20.53 4.36 -8.32
N HIS A 347 21.62 5.08 -8.15
CA HIS A 347 21.89 6.18 -9.06
C HIS A 347 23.40 6.44 -9.31
N ASN A 348 23.67 7.23 -10.33
CA ASN A 348 25.02 7.65 -10.70
C ASN A 348 25.98 6.52 -11.08
N PHE A 349 25.47 5.42 -11.65
CA PHE A 349 26.32 4.35 -12.17
C PHE A 349 26.70 4.61 -13.64
N GLY A 350 28.00 4.62 -13.96
CA GLY A 350 28.48 4.89 -15.31
C GLY A 350 28.01 3.87 -16.35
N ASN A 351 27.85 2.61 -15.96
CA ASN A 351 27.41 1.51 -16.82
C ASN A 351 26.01 1.01 -16.44
N THR A 352 25.90 0.18 -15.41
CA THR A 352 24.63 -0.40 -14.98
C THR A 352 24.65 -0.81 -13.51
N PRO A 353 23.54 -0.73 -12.78
CA PRO A 353 23.52 -1.22 -11.42
C PRO A 353 23.65 -2.74 -11.32
N MET A 354 23.13 -3.50 -12.30
CA MET A 354 23.12 -4.96 -12.20
C MET A 354 23.60 -5.64 -13.48
N ARG A 355 24.71 -6.38 -13.40
CA ARG A 355 25.23 -7.19 -14.50
C ARG A 355 25.70 -8.55 -14.04
N VAL A 356 25.34 -9.58 -14.81
CA VAL A 356 25.91 -10.92 -14.73
C VAL A 356 26.59 -11.25 -16.05
N GLN A 357 27.84 -11.71 -15.99
CA GLN A 357 28.68 -11.90 -17.18
C GLN A 357 29.79 -12.95 -16.97
N GLY A 358 30.51 -13.26 -18.04
CA GLY A 358 31.73 -14.04 -17.99
C GLY A 358 31.57 -15.52 -18.38
N ASN A 359 30.39 -15.94 -18.83
CA ASN A 359 30.08 -17.30 -19.21
C ASN A 359 30.37 -18.31 -18.09
N LYS A 360 29.98 -17.97 -16.87
CA LYS A 360 30.25 -18.79 -15.69
C LYS A 360 29.10 -19.71 -15.31
N ASN A 361 27.99 -19.69 -16.06
CA ASN A 361 26.75 -20.39 -15.71
C ASN A 361 26.21 -19.97 -14.32
N GLN A 362 26.45 -18.72 -13.95
CA GLN A 362 25.88 -18.17 -12.73
C GLN A 362 24.38 -17.97 -12.87
N VAL A 363 23.67 -18.09 -11.77
CA VAL A 363 22.22 -17.98 -11.74
C VAL A 363 21.80 -17.03 -10.63
N VAL A 364 21.04 -15.99 -11.00
CA VAL A 364 20.18 -15.25 -10.07
C VAL A 364 18.75 -15.66 -10.41
N ASP A 365 18.12 -16.44 -9.53
CA ASP A 365 16.81 -17.02 -9.83
C ASP A 365 15.71 -15.95 -9.86
N THR A 366 15.72 -15.06 -8.89
CA THR A 366 14.81 -13.92 -8.85
C THR A 366 15.55 -12.64 -8.48
N LEU A 367 15.47 -11.64 -9.33
CA LEU A 367 15.90 -10.27 -9.07
C LEU A 367 14.66 -9.38 -8.93
N SER A 368 14.55 -8.63 -7.84
CA SER A 368 13.39 -7.76 -7.60
C SER A 368 13.80 -6.36 -7.16
N PHE A 369 13.20 -5.37 -7.81
CA PHE A 369 13.22 -3.97 -7.38
C PHE A 369 11.78 -3.60 -6.94
N ASN A 370 11.62 -3.26 -5.67
CA ASN A 370 10.33 -2.93 -5.08
C ASN A 370 10.38 -1.52 -4.49
N GLY A 371 9.60 -0.60 -5.03
CA GLY A 371 9.56 0.77 -4.56
C GLY A 371 10.88 1.53 -4.72
N CYS A 372 11.67 1.17 -5.69
CA CYS A 372 12.98 1.80 -5.93
C CYS A 372 12.87 3.06 -6.80
N VAL A 373 13.82 3.97 -6.60
CA VAL A 373 14.14 5.03 -7.56
C VAL A 373 15.45 4.70 -8.23
N ILE A 374 15.45 4.63 -9.56
CA ILE A 374 16.63 4.29 -10.34
C ILE A 374 16.86 5.40 -11.36
N ASN A 375 17.99 6.09 -11.28
CA ASN A 375 18.24 7.22 -12.18
C ASN A 375 19.73 7.48 -12.43
N ASP A 376 20.02 8.27 -13.43
CA ASP A 376 21.39 8.64 -13.84
C ASP A 376 22.26 7.42 -14.13
N ILE A 377 21.78 6.56 -15.02
CA ILE A 377 22.40 5.26 -15.33
C ILE A 377 22.93 5.24 -16.77
N GLY A 378 24.14 4.68 -16.94
CA GLY A 378 24.64 4.25 -18.24
C GLY A 378 25.39 5.33 -19.03
N PHE A 379 25.78 6.44 -18.42
CA PHE A 379 26.42 7.54 -19.18
C PHE A 379 27.86 7.28 -19.63
N ALA A 380 28.48 6.22 -19.16
CA ALA A 380 29.77 5.73 -19.68
C ALA A 380 29.61 4.59 -20.69
N SER A 381 28.43 3.94 -20.74
CA SER A 381 28.13 2.87 -21.68
C SER A 381 26.62 2.71 -21.89
N THR A 382 26.23 1.86 -22.81
CA THR A 382 24.83 1.63 -23.20
C THR A 382 24.26 0.34 -22.64
N TYR A 383 24.78 -0.15 -21.50
CA TYR A 383 24.21 -1.31 -20.83
C TYR A 383 22.81 -1.03 -20.30
N ALA A 384 21.98 -2.06 -20.28
CA ALA A 384 20.66 -2.01 -19.65
C ALA A 384 20.78 -1.86 -18.13
N ILE A 385 19.73 -1.36 -17.48
CA ILE A 385 19.63 -1.34 -16.00
C ILE A 385 19.84 -2.72 -15.40
N VAL A 386 19.27 -3.76 -16.04
CA VAL A 386 19.56 -5.15 -15.77
C VAL A 386 20.15 -5.77 -17.02
N ASN A 387 21.40 -6.20 -16.93
CA ASN A 387 22.13 -6.78 -18.05
C ASN A 387 22.59 -8.20 -17.73
N SER A 388 22.19 -9.16 -18.54
CA SER A 388 22.71 -10.51 -18.49
C SER A 388 23.27 -10.92 -19.85
N ASN A 389 24.44 -11.56 -19.85
CA ASN A 389 25.16 -11.86 -21.06
C ASN A 389 25.53 -13.35 -21.14
N SER A 390 25.43 -13.93 -22.33
CA SER A 390 25.88 -15.27 -22.66
C SER A 390 25.24 -16.38 -21.78
N ALA A 391 26.02 -17.23 -21.13
CA ALA A 391 25.55 -18.35 -20.32
C ALA A 391 25.08 -17.98 -18.92
N ASP A 392 25.11 -16.69 -18.56
CA ASP A 392 24.79 -16.23 -17.22
C ASP A 392 23.30 -15.83 -17.14
N PHE A 393 22.62 -16.20 -16.04
CA PHE A 393 21.16 -16.09 -15.95
C PHE A 393 20.68 -15.13 -14.88
N ILE A 394 19.67 -14.34 -15.23
CA ILE A 394 18.70 -13.81 -14.27
C ILE A 394 17.34 -14.34 -14.72
N ASN A 395 16.79 -15.31 -13.98
CA ASN A 395 15.68 -16.12 -14.47
C ASN A 395 14.34 -15.36 -14.40
N THR A 396 14.08 -14.64 -13.30
CA THR A 396 12.90 -13.79 -13.13
C THR A 396 13.34 -12.39 -12.74
N ILE A 397 12.82 -11.37 -13.44
CA ILE A 397 13.13 -9.96 -13.18
C ILE A 397 11.83 -9.24 -12.84
N ASN A 398 11.77 -8.61 -11.68
CA ASN A 398 10.61 -7.87 -11.21
C ASN A 398 10.96 -6.41 -10.94
N PHE A 399 10.16 -5.51 -11.51
CA PHE A 399 10.08 -4.10 -11.13
C PHE A 399 8.66 -3.84 -10.62
N ASN A 400 8.52 -3.43 -9.40
CA ASN A 400 7.23 -3.16 -8.78
C ASN A 400 7.25 -1.83 -8.03
N ASN A 401 6.30 -0.94 -8.33
CA ASN A 401 6.22 0.41 -7.77
C ASN A 401 7.55 1.19 -7.86
N CYS A 402 8.18 1.18 -9.02
CA CYS A 402 9.47 1.83 -9.24
C CYS A 402 9.32 3.08 -10.11
N THR A 403 10.13 4.07 -9.82
CA THR A 403 10.37 5.21 -10.71
C THR A 403 11.77 5.06 -11.32
N VAL A 404 11.85 5.03 -12.65
CA VAL A 404 13.10 4.86 -13.39
C VAL A 404 13.21 5.98 -14.41
N TYR A 405 14.23 6.81 -14.29
CA TYR A 405 14.39 7.94 -15.21
C TYR A 405 15.85 8.28 -15.48
N ASN A 406 16.09 9.01 -16.55
CA ASN A 406 17.41 9.42 -16.99
C ASN A 406 18.39 8.25 -17.11
N PHE A 407 18.07 7.30 -18.00
CA PHE A 407 18.92 6.13 -18.26
C PHE A 407 19.20 5.99 -19.76
N ARG A 408 20.44 5.57 -20.08
CA ARG A 408 20.93 5.60 -21.46
C ARG A 408 20.62 4.33 -22.26
N GLY A 409 20.72 3.18 -21.64
CA GLY A 409 20.45 1.90 -22.28
C GLY A 409 18.99 1.44 -22.14
N SER A 410 18.77 0.14 -22.23
CA SER A 410 17.50 -0.53 -22.02
C SER A 410 17.12 -0.66 -20.54
N LEU A 411 15.88 -0.95 -20.22
CA LEU A 411 15.51 -1.38 -18.87
C LEU A 411 16.10 -2.78 -18.58
N VAL A 412 15.91 -3.71 -19.50
CA VAL A 412 16.45 -5.07 -19.42
C VAL A 412 17.09 -5.42 -20.75
N SER A 413 18.27 -5.98 -20.72
CA SER A 413 18.91 -6.59 -21.89
C SER A 413 19.40 -7.99 -21.59
N ARG A 414 19.06 -8.91 -22.48
CA ARG A 414 19.46 -10.29 -22.43
C ARG A 414 19.69 -10.87 -23.83
N THR A 415 20.77 -11.58 -24.02
CA THR A 415 21.20 -11.92 -25.37
C THR A 415 20.92 -13.35 -25.83
N THR A 416 20.94 -14.39 -25.00
CA THR A 416 20.93 -15.76 -25.53
C THR A 416 20.26 -16.85 -24.69
N GLN A 417 19.90 -16.60 -23.45
CA GLN A 417 19.42 -17.67 -22.58
C GLN A 417 17.92 -17.62 -22.31
N THR A 418 17.35 -18.75 -21.98
CA THR A 418 15.97 -18.87 -21.53
C THR A 418 15.78 -18.14 -20.20
N LEU A 419 14.66 -17.44 -20.04
CA LEU A 419 14.24 -16.84 -18.77
C LEU A 419 12.78 -17.16 -18.46
N ASN A 420 12.40 -17.06 -17.18
CA ASN A 420 11.04 -17.33 -16.75
C ASN A 420 10.11 -16.16 -17.09
N SER A 421 10.43 -14.97 -16.58
CA SER A 421 9.61 -13.80 -16.81
C SER A 421 10.31 -12.48 -16.52
N ILE A 422 9.79 -11.42 -17.15
CA ILE A 422 10.06 -10.02 -16.80
C ILE A 422 8.72 -9.38 -16.43
N ASN A 423 8.58 -8.96 -15.18
CA ASN A 423 7.36 -8.37 -14.67
C ASN A 423 7.62 -6.92 -14.28
N VAL A 424 6.86 -6.01 -14.87
CA VAL A 424 6.94 -4.57 -14.63
C VAL A 424 5.55 -4.09 -14.25
N THR A 425 5.38 -3.70 -12.99
CA THR A 425 4.06 -3.38 -12.45
C THR A 425 4.08 -2.08 -11.66
N ASN A 426 3.10 -1.20 -11.90
CA ASN A 426 2.96 0.08 -11.20
C ASN A 426 4.24 0.92 -11.27
N CYS A 427 4.87 1.02 -12.43
CA CYS A 427 6.13 1.73 -12.60
C CYS A 427 5.97 2.98 -13.46
N THR A 428 6.77 4.00 -13.15
CA THR A 428 6.90 5.24 -13.91
C THR A 428 8.27 5.30 -14.55
N PHE A 429 8.32 5.53 -15.87
CA PHE A 429 9.54 5.65 -16.65
C PHE A 429 9.60 7.00 -17.34
N ASN A 430 10.78 7.62 -17.39
CA ASN A 430 10.97 8.86 -18.14
C ASN A 430 12.43 9.01 -18.57
N GLN A 431 12.66 9.72 -19.68
CA GLN A 431 14.01 9.93 -20.22
C GLN A 431 14.78 8.61 -20.32
N GLY A 432 14.13 7.59 -20.86
CA GLY A 432 14.76 6.30 -21.11
C GLY A 432 15.46 6.23 -22.46
N MET A 433 16.40 5.28 -22.61
CA MET A 433 17.09 5.00 -23.87
C MET A 433 17.72 6.24 -24.50
N GLN A 434 18.41 7.04 -23.68
CA GLN A 434 19.00 8.35 -24.04
C GLN A 434 20.30 8.25 -24.85
N GLU A 435 20.55 7.14 -25.51
CA GLU A 435 21.75 6.98 -26.33
C GLU A 435 21.76 7.95 -27.52
N ALA A 436 22.88 8.63 -27.72
CA ALA A 436 23.10 9.56 -28.83
C ALA A 436 23.69 8.90 -30.09
N GLY A 437 23.50 7.62 -30.26
CA GLY A 437 24.03 6.86 -31.41
C GLY A 437 23.01 6.65 -32.52
N THR A 438 23.41 5.88 -33.53
CA THR A 438 22.53 5.42 -34.63
C THR A 438 21.86 4.08 -34.34
N SER A 439 22.23 3.43 -33.24
CA SER A 439 21.71 2.11 -32.89
C SER A 439 20.45 2.22 -32.05
N VAL A 440 19.42 1.50 -32.45
CA VAL A 440 18.18 1.41 -31.68
C VAL A 440 18.40 0.78 -30.32
N ARG A 441 17.86 1.38 -29.27
CA ARG A 441 17.80 0.83 -27.92
C ARG A 441 16.36 0.49 -27.57
N PHE A 442 16.11 -0.78 -27.31
CA PHE A 442 14.78 -1.24 -26.92
C PHE A 442 14.52 -1.02 -25.44
N PHE A 443 13.29 -0.73 -25.08
CA PHE A 443 12.89 -0.63 -23.68
C PHE A 443 13.18 -1.96 -22.94
N ILE A 444 12.75 -3.07 -23.51
CA ILE A 444 13.14 -4.42 -23.09
C ILE A 444 13.71 -5.14 -24.33
N ASP A 445 14.92 -5.63 -24.20
CA ASP A 445 15.64 -6.32 -25.26
C ASP A 445 15.96 -7.76 -24.84
N THR A 446 15.15 -8.70 -25.29
CA THR A 446 15.36 -10.13 -25.05
C THR A 446 15.65 -10.88 -26.32
N ASN A 447 16.19 -10.23 -27.32
CA ASN A 447 16.42 -10.66 -28.72
C ASN A 447 16.50 -12.19 -28.81
N ASN A 448 16.91 -13.08 -28.81
CA ASN A 448 16.87 -14.54 -28.97
C ASN A 448 16.55 -15.34 -27.68
N ALA A 449 16.09 -14.71 -26.62
CA ALA A 449 15.78 -15.43 -25.39
C ALA A 449 14.39 -16.09 -25.46
N ALA A 450 14.31 -17.37 -25.13
CA ALA A 450 13.05 -18.07 -24.93
C ALA A 450 12.50 -17.84 -23.52
N PHE A 451 11.17 -17.92 -23.37
CA PHE A 451 10.50 -17.81 -22.07
C PHE A 451 9.92 -19.16 -21.65
N THR A 452 10.28 -19.63 -20.45
CA THR A 452 9.69 -20.84 -19.84
C THR A 452 8.43 -20.54 -19.02
N GLY A 453 8.29 -19.32 -18.52
CA GLY A 453 7.18 -18.89 -17.69
C GLY A 453 6.20 -17.94 -18.40
N SER A 454 5.80 -16.88 -17.70
CA SER A 454 4.78 -15.94 -18.17
C SER A 454 5.26 -14.93 -19.21
N GLY A 455 6.54 -14.87 -19.51
CA GLY A 455 7.10 -13.96 -20.50
C GLY A 455 7.26 -12.53 -19.97
N ILE A 456 6.97 -11.54 -20.81
CA ILE A 456 7.04 -10.11 -20.46
C ILE A 456 5.66 -9.63 -20.08
N ASN A 457 5.52 -9.10 -18.87
CA ASN A 457 4.28 -8.57 -18.33
C ASN A 457 4.48 -7.12 -17.91
N ILE A 458 3.80 -6.19 -18.57
CA ILE A 458 3.81 -4.75 -18.23
C ILE A 458 2.38 -4.36 -17.84
N LYS A 459 2.19 -3.98 -16.58
CA LYS A 459 0.87 -3.64 -16.03
C LYS A 459 0.91 -2.35 -15.24
N ASN A 460 -0.11 -1.52 -15.45
CA ASN A 460 -0.28 -0.28 -14.69
C ASN A 460 0.98 0.61 -14.75
N CYS A 461 1.61 0.74 -15.89
CA CYS A 461 2.84 1.52 -16.05
C CYS A 461 2.58 2.80 -16.85
N ILE A 462 3.45 3.80 -16.65
CA ILE A 462 3.47 5.01 -17.47
C ILE A 462 4.89 5.18 -18.01
N ILE A 463 5.01 5.29 -19.33
CA ILE A 463 6.28 5.48 -20.04
C ILE A 463 6.30 6.90 -20.61
N GLY A 464 7.15 7.75 -20.07
CA GLY A 464 7.37 9.13 -20.50
C GLY A 464 8.34 9.23 -21.67
N SER A 465 9.02 10.36 -21.77
CA SER A 465 9.94 10.66 -22.86
C SER A 465 11.07 9.64 -23.03
N SER A 466 11.56 9.53 -24.24
CA SER A 466 12.66 8.64 -24.60
C SER A 466 13.69 9.34 -25.51
N GLY A 467 14.83 8.70 -25.72
CA GLY A 467 15.79 9.10 -26.75
C GLY A 467 15.22 8.95 -28.16
N THR A 468 15.87 9.60 -29.13
CA THR A 468 15.41 9.62 -30.54
C THR A 468 15.50 8.27 -31.23
N MET A 469 16.36 7.39 -30.75
CA MET A 469 16.57 6.03 -31.27
C MET A 469 15.96 4.97 -30.36
N ALA A 470 14.95 5.33 -29.59
CA ALA A 470 14.25 4.39 -28.72
C ALA A 470 13.37 3.44 -29.54
N GLY A 471 13.41 2.17 -29.20
CA GLY A 471 12.49 1.13 -29.69
C GLY A 471 11.60 0.64 -28.57
N GLY A 472 10.55 -0.09 -28.93
CA GLY A 472 9.64 -0.70 -27.96
C GLY A 472 10.25 -1.94 -27.29
N ILE A 473 9.60 -3.09 -27.43
CA ILE A 473 10.04 -4.35 -26.85
C ILE A 473 10.52 -5.28 -27.97
N ARG A 474 11.76 -5.75 -27.85
CA ARG A 474 12.31 -6.72 -28.78
C ARG A 474 12.35 -8.12 -28.15
N PHE A 475 11.67 -9.06 -28.79
CA PHE A 475 11.71 -10.46 -28.42
C PHE A 475 11.45 -11.32 -29.67
N THR A 476 12.11 -12.47 -29.76
CA THR A 476 11.91 -13.45 -30.81
C THR A 476 11.36 -14.73 -30.20
N SER A 477 10.11 -14.74 -29.83
CA SER A 477 9.49 -15.97 -29.36
C SER A 477 8.35 -16.33 -30.29
N THR A 478 8.36 -17.52 -30.85
CA THR A 478 7.22 -18.13 -31.52
C THR A 478 6.06 -18.40 -30.57
N ILE A 479 6.27 -18.23 -29.27
CA ILE A 479 5.27 -18.39 -28.23
C ILE A 479 5.09 -17.04 -27.58
N GLY A 480 4.24 -16.22 -28.16
CA GLY A 480 3.96 -14.87 -27.68
C GLY A 480 3.58 -14.81 -26.21
N LYS A 481 4.47 -14.26 -25.46
CA LYS A 481 4.31 -14.06 -24.02
C LYS A 481 4.57 -12.60 -23.68
N LEU A 482 3.89 -11.69 -24.37
CA LEU A 482 3.86 -10.27 -24.03
C LEU A 482 2.45 -9.89 -23.61
N LEU A 483 2.31 -9.42 -22.39
CA LEU A 483 1.07 -8.85 -21.86
C LEU A 483 1.28 -7.39 -21.52
N LEU A 484 0.51 -6.51 -22.19
CA LEU A 484 0.43 -5.08 -21.91
C LEU A 484 -0.96 -4.78 -21.36
N ALA A 485 -1.07 -4.35 -20.12
CA ALA A 485 -2.35 -4.11 -19.49
C ALA A 485 -2.34 -2.78 -18.72
N ASN A 486 -3.37 -1.96 -18.95
CA ASN A 486 -3.61 -0.71 -18.24
C ASN A 486 -2.35 0.17 -18.12
N SER A 487 -1.60 0.29 -19.22
CA SER A 487 -0.34 1.01 -19.27
C SER A 487 -0.36 2.08 -20.35
N TYR A 488 0.34 3.19 -20.10
CA TYR A 488 0.24 4.40 -20.89
C TYR A 488 1.63 4.86 -21.36
N PHE A 489 1.64 5.65 -22.44
CA PHE A 489 2.85 6.34 -22.88
C PHE A 489 2.53 7.78 -23.30
N THR A 490 3.48 8.69 -23.09
CA THR A 490 3.37 10.10 -23.49
C THR A 490 3.78 10.29 -24.95
N ASN A 491 3.35 11.37 -25.61
CA ASN A 491 3.61 11.60 -27.03
C ASN A 491 5.08 11.87 -27.38
N ASP A 492 5.94 12.13 -26.38
CA ASP A 492 7.38 12.27 -26.51
C ASP A 492 8.16 10.95 -26.23
N TYR A 493 7.45 9.85 -25.99
CA TYR A 493 8.01 8.51 -26.13
C TYR A 493 8.09 8.15 -27.62
N LYS A 494 9.31 7.98 -28.11
CA LYS A 494 9.55 7.64 -29.50
C LYS A 494 9.75 6.15 -29.65
N GLU A 495 8.69 5.46 -29.98
CA GLU A 495 8.78 4.09 -30.44
C GLU A 495 9.04 4.11 -31.95
N LEU A 496 10.22 3.66 -32.38
CA LEU A 496 10.46 3.47 -33.81
C LEU A 496 9.54 2.36 -34.30
N ALA A 497 8.54 2.74 -35.07
CA ALA A 497 7.61 1.80 -35.68
C ALA A 497 8.37 0.73 -36.47
N ALA A 498 7.99 -0.51 -36.27
CA ALA A 498 8.41 -1.65 -37.08
C ALA A 498 9.93 -1.94 -37.10
N TYR A 499 10.56 -2.09 -35.96
CA TYR A 499 11.87 -2.74 -35.92
C TYR A 499 11.68 -4.26 -35.75
N ASN A 500 12.10 -5.06 -36.73
CA ASN A 500 12.03 -6.52 -36.80
C ASN A 500 10.61 -7.14 -36.75
N GLY A 501 9.61 -6.49 -37.32
CA GLY A 501 8.30 -7.13 -37.44
C GLY A 501 7.57 -7.28 -36.11
N ASP A 502 7.80 -6.39 -35.18
CA ASP A 502 6.95 -6.20 -34.00
C ASP A 502 5.54 -5.75 -34.45
N ASP A 503 4.90 -6.66 -35.18
CA ASP A 503 3.51 -6.50 -35.55
C ASP A 503 2.66 -6.80 -34.31
N TYR A 504 2.29 -5.74 -33.59
CA TYR A 504 1.34 -5.80 -32.47
C TYR A 504 -0.05 -6.35 -32.90
N SER A 505 -0.21 -6.73 -34.16
CA SER A 505 -1.43 -7.34 -34.71
C SER A 505 -1.48 -8.86 -34.49
N THR A 506 -0.38 -9.51 -34.08
CA THR A 506 -0.34 -10.96 -33.93
C THR A 506 -0.98 -11.44 -32.65
N THR A 507 -1.48 -12.68 -32.66
CA THR A 507 -2.06 -13.39 -31.49
C THR A 507 -1.09 -13.56 -30.32
N LEU A 508 0.15 -13.18 -30.48
CA LEU A 508 1.26 -13.32 -29.53
C LEU A 508 1.33 -12.16 -28.52
N ILE A 509 0.76 -11.01 -28.85
CA ILE A 509 0.77 -9.83 -28.00
C ILE A 509 -0.65 -9.61 -27.47
N LYS A 510 -0.81 -9.65 -26.15
CA LYS A 510 -2.06 -9.35 -25.47
C LYS A 510 -2.04 -7.93 -24.94
N GLY A 511 -2.90 -7.09 -25.47
CA GLY A 511 -3.06 -5.70 -25.04
C GLY A 511 -2.14 -4.73 -25.78
N ARG A 512 -2.28 -3.46 -25.49
CA ARG A 512 -1.50 -2.35 -26.05
C ARG A 512 -1.26 -1.28 -24.99
N LEU A 513 -0.22 -0.49 -25.18
CA LEU A 513 -0.05 0.75 -24.43
C LEU A 513 -1.09 1.77 -24.92
N THR A 514 -1.67 2.53 -24.00
CA THR A 514 -2.63 3.60 -24.30
C THR A 514 -1.87 4.92 -24.43
N ALA A 515 -2.09 5.62 -25.54
CA ALA A 515 -1.45 6.91 -25.78
C ALA A 515 -2.05 8.00 -24.88
N TYR A 516 -1.19 8.76 -24.22
CA TYR A 516 -1.50 10.07 -23.66
C TYR A 516 -1.12 11.14 -24.70
N SER A 517 -2.02 12.05 -25.02
CA SER A 517 -1.83 13.02 -26.11
C SER A 517 -0.78 14.10 -25.83
N GLY A 518 -0.47 14.34 -24.56
CA GLY A 518 0.53 15.31 -24.12
C GLY A 518 1.93 14.72 -23.98
N ALA A 519 2.93 15.61 -23.90
CA ALA A 519 4.28 15.23 -23.55
C ALA A 519 4.40 14.89 -22.05
N SER A 520 5.51 14.26 -21.67
CA SER A 520 5.83 13.96 -20.26
C SER A 520 5.78 15.19 -19.36
N THR A 521 6.22 16.36 -19.85
CA THR A 521 6.17 17.65 -19.14
C THR A 521 4.75 18.25 -19.04
N ALA A 522 3.81 17.77 -19.84
CA ALA A 522 2.41 18.11 -19.68
C ALA A 522 1.72 17.22 -18.64
N LEU A 523 2.16 15.97 -18.51
CA LEU A 523 1.62 15.00 -17.58
C LEU A 523 2.09 15.22 -16.13
N TRP A 524 3.38 15.51 -15.95
CA TRP A 524 4.05 15.64 -14.64
C TRP A 524 4.61 17.05 -14.40
N ASN A 525 4.79 17.40 -13.13
CA ASN A 525 5.28 18.73 -12.74
C ASN A 525 6.73 18.98 -13.16
N ASN A 526 7.65 18.09 -12.79
CA ASN A 526 9.05 18.21 -13.18
C ASN A 526 9.73 16.84 -13.36
N PRO A 527 9.38 16.08 -14.40
CA PRO A 527 9.86 14.71 -14.58
C PRO A 527 11.37 14.63 -14.87
N VAL A 528 12.01 15.72 -15.24
CA VAL A 528 13.46 15.79 -15.49
C VAL A 528 14.25 15.68 -14.19
N THR A 529 13.75 16.26 -13.11
CA THR A 529 14.37 16.23 -11.78
C THR A 529 13.80 15.18 -10.85
N GLY A 530 12.89 14.32 -11.35
CA GLY A 530 12.32 13.24 -10.58
C GLY A 530 11.02 13.57 -9.83
N ASP A 531 10.38 14.73 -10.11
CA ASP A 531 9.03 15.02 -9.61
C ASP A 531 7.99 14.56 -10.63
N PHE A 532 7.41 13.39 -10.35
CA PHE A 532 6.37 12.76 -11.17
C PHE A 532 4.96 12.99 -10.61
N SER A 533 4.79 13.94 -9.69
CA SER A 533 3.45 14.36 -9.27
C SER A 533 2.66 14.87 -10.48
N PHE A 534 1.39 14.46 -10.57
CA PHE A 534 0.59 14.73 -11.75
C PHE A 534 0.22 16.22 -11.87
N LYS A 535 0.68 16.84 -12.96
CA LYS A 535 0.27 18.18 -13.39
C LYS A 535 -1.09 18.12 -14.07
N ASP A 536 -1.33 17.10 -14.90
CA ASP A 536 -2.63 16.86 -15.50
C ASP A 536 -3.52 16.07 -14.53
N ALA A 537 -4.41 16.79 -13.86
CA ALA A 537 -5.36 16.20 -12.92
C ALA A 537 -6.44 15.32 -13.60
N THR A 538 -6.61 15.45 -14.93
CA THR A 538 -7.64 14.74 -15.70
C THR A 538 -7.13 13.45 -16.33
N PHE A 539 -5.86 13.14 -16.18
CA PHE A 539 -5.27 11.93 -16.73
C PHE A 539 -5.97 10.67 -16.19
N VAL A 540 -6.52 9.87 -17.08
CA VAL A 540 -7.32 8.67 -16.72
C VAL A 540 -6.51 7.58 -16.00
N GLY A 541 -5.18 7.57 -16.16
CA GLY A 541 -4.27 6.64 -15.48
C GLY A 541 -3.87 7.09 -14.07
N LYS A 542 -4.25 8.29 -13.64
CA LYS A 542 -3.91 8.81 -12.31
C LYS A 542 -4.51 7.94 -11.21
N GLY A 543 -3.66 7.49 -10.27
CA GLY A 543 -4.05 6.62 -9.16
C GLY A 543 -4.29 5.15 -9.51
N VAL A 544 -4.15 4.77 -10.81
CA VAL A 544 -4.29 3.38 -11.28
C VAL A 544 -3.08 2.88 -12.06
N ALA A 545 -2.25 3.77 -12.55
CA ALA A 545 -1.02 3.45 -13.27
C ALA A 545 0.13 4.35 -12.80
N GLY A 546 1.35 3.90 -13.03
CA GLY A 546 2.56 4.55 -12.54
C GLY A 546 2.95 4.09 -11.14
N ASP A 547 4.01 4.66 -10.65
CA ASP A 547 4.49 4.43 -9.29
C ASP A 547 3.52 5.06 -8.29
N LEU A 548 3.08 4.30 -7.32
CA LEU A 548 2.05 4.70 -6.34
C LEU A 548 2.48 5.83 -5.39
N ARG A 549 3.72 6.29 -5.49
CA ARG A 549 4.22 7.47 -4.75
C ARG A 549 3.69 8.80 -5.30
N TRP A 550 3.23 8.82 -6.55
CA TRP A 550 2.86 10.03 -7.28
C TRP A 550 1.36 10.28 -7.42
#